data_da39814f73625ca60f0ec422cffd7014
#
_entry.id   da39814f73625ca60f0ec422cffd7014
#
_cell.length_a   1.000
_cell.length_b   1.000
_cell.length_c   1.000
_cell.angle_alpha   90.00
_cell.angle_beta   90.00
_cell.angle_gamma   90.00
#
_symmetry.space_group_name_H-M   'P 1'
#
loop_
_entity.id
_entity.type
_entity.pdbx_description
1 polymer ?
#
loop_
_entity_poly.entity_id
_entity_poly.type
_entity_poly.pdbx_seq_one_letter_code
_entity_poly.pdbx_strand_id
1 'polypeptide(L)'
;MTRPGRPAGPATDTVEIVLTAALELILTEGAAALTPQRLHGITGVARTTIYRHWPTPRDFLAALIAVAPHAAVEPTADPVADLHTEVDLLCDRLRDKPVAAFLRALVTAAVTDPACAELRQRYVTDLLAPFHAAVRAVGVEDDARVEEIASAIVSPLLVDALLLDRAADRERAHRAVADALSRHAIRAR
;
A
#
# COMPACT_ATOMS: atom_id res chain seq x y z
N MET A 1 8.51 46.75 -12.28
CA MET A 1 7.58 45.66 -12.63
C MET A 1 8.30 44.34 -12.36
N THR A 2 8.03 43.70 -11.23
CA THR A 2 8.65 42.44 -10.82
C THR A 2 7.88 41.28 -11.44
N ARG A 3 8.55 40.48 -12.25
CA ARG A 3 7.97 39.24 -12.82
C ARG A 3 7.58 38.29 -11.68
N PRO A 4 6.38 37.73 -11.65
CA PRO A 4 6.04 36.71 -10.65
C PRO A 4 6.96 35.51 -10.87
N GLY A 5 7.62 35.06 -9.79
CA GLY A 5 8.45 33.87 -9.77
C GLY A 5 7.60 32.64 -10.15
N ARG A 6 8.16 31.81 -11.02
CA ARG A 6 7.58 30.52 -11.42
C ARG A 6 7.40 29.65 -10.15
N PRO A 7 6.25 28.97 -9.97
CA PRO A 7 6.04 28.08 -8.82
C PRO A 7 7.17 27.07 -8.65
N ALA A 8 7.61 26.82 -7.44
CA ALA A 8 8.78 26.00 -7.11
C ALA A 8 8.51 24.47 -7.14
N GLY A 9 7.60 24.00 -7.99
CA GLY A 9 7.29 22.56 -8.15
C GLY A 9 6.96 22.22 -9.60
N PRO A 10 6.94 20.92 -9.99
CA PRO A 10 6.36 20.52 -11.26
C PRO A 10 4.88 20.89 -11.26
N ALA A 11 4.33 21.24 -12.43
CA ALA A 11 2.88 21.39 -12.56
C ALA A 11 2.21 20.07 -12.16
N THR A 12 1.00 20.13 -11.59
CA THR A 12 0.24 18.95 -11.14
C THR A 12 0.17 17.87 -12.23
N ASP A 13 -0.07 18.28 -13.46
CA ASP A 13 -0.09 17.41 -14.65
C ASP A 13 1.24 16.67 -14.87
N THR A 14 2.38 17.35 -14.59
CA THR A 14 3.71 16.73 -14.74
C THR A 14 3.93 15.64 -13.69
N VAL A 15 3.47 15.85 -12.45
CA VAL A 15 3.56 14.84 -11.38
C VAL A 15 2.73 13.62 -11.75
N GLU A 16 1.49 13.83 -12.16
CA GLU A 16 0.56 12.77 -12.54
C GLU A 16 1.11 11.93 -13.70
N ILE A 17 1.58 12.57 -14.77
CA ILE A 17 2.16 11.89 -15.93
C ILE A 17 3.36 11.03 -15.53
N VAL A 18 4.28 11.57 -14.71
CA VAL A 18 5.48 10.85 -14.30
C VAL A 18 5.14 9.69 -13.35
N LEU A 19 4.25 9.89 -12.38
CA LEU A 19 3.89 8.84 -11.43
C LEU A 19 3.04 7.74 -12.08
N THR A 20 2.19 8.06 -13.04
CA THR A 20 1.47 7.05 -13.85
C THR A 20 2.44 6.16 -14.61
N ALA A 21 3.40 6.76 -15.33
CA ALA A 21 4.43 6.01 -16.04
C ALA A 21 5.34 5.20 -15.08
N ALA A 22 5.65 5.75 -13.91
CA ALA A 22 6.43 5.04 -12.89
C ALA A 22 5.68 3.80 -12.38
N LEU A 23 4.36 3.92 -12.15
CA LEU A 23 3.53 2.80 -11.76
C LEU A 23 3.48 1.72 -12.83
N GLU A 24 3.29 2.09 -14.10
CA GLU A 24 3.31 1.14 -15.23
C GLU A 24 4.65 0.40 -15.33
N LEU A 25 5.78 1.10 -15.15
CA LEU A 25 7.10 0.46 -15.13
C LEU A 25 7.24 -0.54 -13.97
N ILE A 26 6.74 -0.22 -12.79
CA ILE A 26 6.75 -1.14 -11.65
C ILE A 26 5.97 -2.41 -11.98
N LEU A 27 4.79 -2.25 -12.60
CA LEU A 27 3.90 -3.37 -12.92
C LEU A 27 4.48 -4.30 -13.99
N THR A 28 5.23 -3.75 -14.94
CA THR A 28 5.73 -4.49 -16.10
C THR A 28 7.17 -4.97 -15.95
N GLU A 29 8.03 -4.16 -15.33
CA GLU A 29 9.48 -4.41 -15.30
C GLU A 29 10.06 -4.41 -13.88
N GLY A 30 9.27 -4.05 -12.86
CA GLY A 30 9.69 -3.98 -11.46
C GLY A 30 10.41 -2.69 -11.08
N ALA A 31 10.73 -2.56 -9.78
CA ALA A 31 11.31 -1.33 -9.22
C ALA A 31 12.67 -0.94 -9.81
N ALA A 32 13.47 -1.90 -10.27
CA ALA A 32 14.78 -1.64 -10.87
C ALA A 32 14.69 -0.83 -12.18
N ALA A 33 13.55 -0.87 -12.86
CA ALA A 33 13.31 -0.08 -14.08
C ALA A 33 13.03 1.40 -13.81
N LEU A 34 12.75 1.79 -12.55
CA LEU A 34 12.48 3.17 -12.15
C LEU A 34 13.74 4.04 -12.24
N THR A 35 14.03 4.54 -13.41
CA THR A 35 15.13 5.47 -13.62
C THR A 35 14.63 6.75 -14.27
N PRO A 36 15.20 7.93 -13.92
CA PRO A 36 14.83 9.19 -14.57
C PRO A 36 15.00 9.17 -16.09
N GLN A 37 15.94 8.36 -16.60
CA GLN A 37 16.16 8.23 -18.04
C GLN A 37 15.02 7.47 -18.72
N ARG A 38 14.56 6.37 -18.13
CA ARG A 38 13.43 5.60 -18.66
C ARG A 38 12.15 6.45 -18.67
N LEU A 39 11.88 7.10 -17.53
CA LEU A 39 10.70 7.95 -17.38
C LEU A 39 10.72 9.16 -18.30
N HIS A 40 11.89 9.79 -18.57
CA HIS A 40 12.02 10.79 -19.61
C HIS A 40 11.63 10.24 -20.99
N GLY A 41 12.13 9.05 -21.34
CA GLY A 41 11.83 8.41 -22.64
C GLY A 41 10.35 8.12 -22.84
N ILE A 42 9.62 7.76 -21.76
CA ILE A 42 8.20 7.44 -21.81
C ILE A 42 7.33 8.71 -21.79
N THR A 43 7.66 9.66 -20.91
CA THR A 43 6.78 10.81 -20.61
C THR A 43 7.13 12.08 -21.40
N GLY A 44 8.34 12.16 -21.95
CA GLY A 44 8.85 13.41 -22.55
C GLY A 44 9.19 14.50 -21.52
N VAL A 45 8.96 14.30 -20.24
CA VAL A 45 9.30 15.26 -19.17
C VAL A 45 10.82 15.40 -19.08
N ALA A 46 11.32 16.64 -18.99
CA ALA A 46 12.75 16.89 -18.96
C ALA A 46 13.46 16.13 -17.83
N ARG A 47 14.58 15.46 -18.15
CA ARG A 47 15.38 14.68 -17.19
C ARG A 47 15.74 15.47 -15.93
N THR A 48 16.10 16.75 -16.11
CA THR A 48 16.43 17.65 -14.99
C THR A 48 15.25 17.88 -14.05
N THR A 49 14.03 17.90 -14.58
CA THR A 49 12.82 18.00 -13.77
C THR A 49 12.60 16.71 -12.99
N ILE A 50 12.69 15.56 -13.65
CA ILE A 50 12.52 14.26 -12.99
C ILE A 50 13.58 14.07 -11.92
N TYR A 51 14.87 14.28 -12.24
CA TYR A 51 15.97 14.14 -11.27
C TYR A 51 15.85 15.06 -10.06
N ARG A 52 15.30 16.25 -10.23
CA ARG A 52 15.10 17.20 -9.11
C ARG A 52 14.10 16.69 -8.08
N HIS A 53 13.05 16.02 -8.53
CA HIS A 53 11.94 15.59 -7.67
C HIS A 53 12.05 14.14 -7.23
N TRP A 54 12.60 13.29 -8.07
CA TRP A 54 12.71 11.84 -7.83
C TRP A 54 14.09 11.33 -8.29
N PRO A 55 15.16 11.66 -7.56
CA PRO A 55 16.53 11.27 -7.94
C PRO A 55 16.77 9.76 -7.86
N THR A 56 16.01 9.03 -7.05
CA THR A 56 16.18 7.59 -6.80
C THR A 56 14.88 6.80 -6.99
N PRO A 57 14.96 5.47 -7.22
CA PRO A 57 13.77 4.60 -7.23
C PRO A 57 12.92 4.72 -5.96
N ARG A 58 13.56 4.90 -4.79
CA ARG A 58 12.88 5.11 -3.51
C ARG A 58 11.97 6.34 -3.53
N ASP A 59 12.42 7.43 -4.15
CA ASP A 59 11.64 8.67 -4.18
C ASP A 59 10.36 8.52 -5.03
N PHE A 60 10.42 7.75 -6.11
CA PHE A 60 9.22 7.35 -6.87
C PHE A 60 8.28 6.49 -6.04
N LEU A 61 8.81 5.46 -5.35
CA LEU A 61 8.00 4.59 -4.50
C LEU A 61 7.32 5.39 -3.38
N ALA A 62 8.04 6.31 -2.73
CA ALA A 62 7.49 7.19 -1.71
C ALA A 62 6.39 8.11 -2.25
N ALA A 63 6.59 8.68 -3.45
CA ALA A 63 5.61 9.53 -4.08
C ALA A 63 4.34 8.75 -4.49
N LEU A 64 4.48 7.52 -4.98
CA LEU A 64 3.34 6.66 -5.32
C LEU A 64 2.51 6.29 -4.09
N ILE A 65 3.15 6.03 -2.94
CA ILE A 65 2.45 5.83 -1.67
C ILE A 65 1.65 7.07 -1.28
N ALA A 66 2.25 8.25 -1.41
CA ALA A 66 1.63 9.51 -1.00
C ALA A 66 0.38 9.88 -1.82
N VAL A 67 0.31 9.47 -3.11
CA VAL A 67 -0.84 9.77 -3.97
C VAL A 67 -1.93 8.70 -3.95
N ALA A 68 -1.72 7.59 -3.25
CA ALA A 68 -2.67 6.50 -3.11
C ALA A 68 -3.00 6.22 -1.63
N PRO A 69 -3.59 7.18 -0.90
CA PRO A 69 -3.90 7.00 0.50
C PRO A 69 -4.90 5.86 0.70
N HIS A 70 -4.81 5.19 1.84
CA HIS A 70 -5.83 4.24 2.28
C HIS A 70 -7.09 5.02 2.65
N ALA A 71 -8.22 4.68 2.02
CA ALA A 71 -9.50 5.16 2.52
C ALA A 71 -9.76 4.50 3.88
N ALA A 72 -9.90 5.30 4.92
CA ALA A 72 -10.33 4.81 6.22
C ALA A 72 -11.83 4.52 6.16
N VAL A 73 -12.26 3.42 6.77
CA VAL A 73 -13.68 3.15 7.01
C VAL A 73 -14.09 3.92 8.25
N GLU A 74 -15.22 4.62 8.19
CA GLU A 74 -15.81 5.23 9.38
C GLU A 74 -16.33 4.11 10.30
N PRO A 75 -15.87 4.02 11.55
CA PRO A 75 -16.29 2.97 12.48
C PRO A 75 -17.80 3.02 12.71
N THR A 76 -18.43 1.84 12.74
CA THR A 76 -19.85 1.69 13.03
C THR A 76 -20.07 1.22 14.49
N ALA A 77 -21.32 0.93 14.84
CA ALA A 77 -21.66 0.34 16.14
C ALA A 77 -21.37 -1.17 16.21
N ASP A 78 -21.00 -1.81 15.09
CA ASP A 78 -20.67 -3.23 14.99
C ASP A 78 -19.20 -3.43 14.55
N PRO A 79 -18.26 -3.53 15.50
CA PRO A 79 -16.84 -3.67 15.20
C PRO A 79 -16.49 -4.96 14.42
N VAL A 80 -17.31 -6.00 14.54
CA VAL A 80 -17.10 -7.24 13.77
C VAL A 80 -17.47 -7.03 12.31
N ALA A 81 -18.59 -6.32 12.05
CA ALA A 81 -18.96 -5.93 10.70
C ALA A 81 -17.92 -4.97 10.08
N ASP A 82 -17.36 -4.04 10.87
CA ASP A 82 -16.28 -3.15 10.43
C ASP A 82 -15.03 -3.95 10.02
N LEU A 83 -14.64 -4.97 10.78
CA LEU A 83 -13.53 -5.85 10.45
C LEU A 83 -13.76 -6.62 9.15
N HIS A 84 -14.99 -7.10 8.90
CA HIS A 84 -15.37 -7.71 7.63
C HIS A 84 -15.32 -6.70 6.48
N THR A 85 -15.70 -5.46 6.71
CA THR A 85 -15.61 -4.38 5.71
C THR A 85 -14.15 -4.07 5.35
N GLU A 86 -13.24 -4.00 6.32
CA GLU A 86 -11.81 -3.79 6.07
C GLU A 86 -11.21 -4.93 5.24
N VAL A 87 -11.60 -6.16 5.53
CA VAL A 87 -11.17 -7.35 4.76
C VAL A 87 -11.68 -7.28 3.31
N ASP A 88 -12.92 -6.87 3.07
CA ASP A 88 -13.48 -6.69 1.74
C ASP A 88 -12.73 -5.62 0.95
N LEU A 89 -12.43 -4.48 1.60
CA LEU A 89 -11.64 -3.41 0.99
C LEU A 89 -10.22 -3.85 0.65
N LEU A 90 -9.60 -4.68 1.49
CA LEU A 90 -8.28 -5.25 1.18
C LEU A 90 -8.36 -6.19 -0.02
N CYS A 91 -9.37 -7.06 -0.09
CA CYS A 91 -9.60 -7.94 -1.23
C CYS A 91 -9.77 -7.16 -2.53
N ASP A 92 -10.57 -6.08 -2.51
CA ASP A 92 -10.77 -5.21 -3.67
C ASP A 92 -9.47 -4.52 -4.10
N ARG A 93 -8.70 -4.01 -3.14
CA ARG A 93 -7.40 -3.40 -3.43
C ARG A 93 -6.39 -4.39 -4.02
N LEU A 94 -6.36 -5.63 -3.52
CA LEU A 94 -5.48 -6.67 -4.05
C LEU A 94 -5.90 -7.16 -5.43
N ARG A 95 -7.20 -7.13 -5.75
CA ARG A 95 -7.76 -7.57 -7.03
C ARG A 95 -7.74 -6.48 -8.09
N ASP A 96 -8.23 -5.28 -7.73
CA ASP A 96 -8.57 -4.23 -8.69
C ASP A 96 -7.50 -3.13 -8.78
N LYS A 97 -6.56 -3.10 -7.82
CA LYS A 97 -5.47 -2.14 -7.77
C LYS A 97 -4.11 -2.87 -7.77
N PRO A 98 -3.05 -2.21 -8.23
CA PRO A 98 -1.73 -2.84 -8.33
C PRO A 98 -1.00 -2.99 -7.00
N VAL A 99 -1.73 -3.16 -5.88
CA VAL A 99 -1.15 -3.23 -4.53
C VAL A 99 -0.19 -4.40 -4.40
N ALA A 100 -0.54 -5.57 -4.91
CA ALA A 100 0.33 -6.75 -4.86
C ALA A 100 1.64 -6.53 -5.62
N ALA A 101 1.58 -5.99 -6.85
CA ALA A 101 2.77 -5.69 -7.64
C ALA A 101 3.63 -4.59 -6.99
N PHE A 102 2.99 -3.57 -6.41
CA PHE A 102 3.69 -2.51 -5.69
C PHE A 102 4.39 -3.04 -4.43
N LEU A 103 3.75 -3.89 -3.63
CA LEU A 103 4.36 -4.56 -2.48
C LEU A 103 5.54 -5.43 -2.90
N ARG A 104 5.42 -6.21 -3.98
CA ARG A 104 6.55 -6.99 -4.54
C ARG A 104 7.72 -6.07 -4.90
N ALA A 105 7.46 -4.94 -5.53
CA ALA A 105 8.49 -3.96 -5.87
C ALA A 105 9.20 -3.39 -4.63
N LEU A 106 8.45 -3.06 -3.57
CA LEU A 106 9.01 -2.61 -2.29
C LEU A 106 9.85 -3.70 -1.62
N VAL A 107 9.38 -4.94 -1.61
CA VAL A 107 10.13 -6.08 -1.05
C VAL A 107 11.44 -6.28 -1.80
N THR A 108 11.41 -6.25 -3.13
CA THR A 108 12.61 -6.42 -3.97
C THR A 108 13.60 -5.28 -3.77
N ALA A 109 13.13 -4.03 -3.80
CA ALA A 109 13.99 -2.86 -3.60
C ALA A 109 14.63 -2.84 -2.19
N ALA A 110 13.91 -3.30 -1.18
CA ALA A 110 14.38 -3.35 0.20
C ALA A 110 15.53 -4.35 0.44
N VAL A 111 15.77 -5.29 -0.48
CA VAL A 111 16.90 -6.23 -0.40
C VAL A 111 18.25 -5.50 -0.57
N THR A 112 18.27 -4.48 -1.42
CA THR A 112 19.52 -3.79 -1.80
C THR A 112 19.62 -2.36 -1.24
N ASP A 113 18.52 -1.77 -0.81
CA ASP A 113 18.46 -0.40 -0.31
C ASP A 113 17.78 -0.33 1.08
N PRO A 114 18.54 -0.05 2.16
CA PRO A 114 18.00 0.10 3.51
C PRO A 114 16.90 1.17 3.63
N ALA A 115 16.98 2.24 2.85
CA ALA A 115 15.95 3.28 2.84
C ALA A 115 14.62 2.80 2.23
N CYS A 116 14.67 1.86 1.29
CA CYS A 116 13.49 1.14 0.79
C CYS A 116 12.95 0.15 1.84
N ALA A 117 13.80 -0.42 2.69
CA ALA A 117 13.34 -1.27 3.79
C ALA A 117 12.52 -0.48 4.81
N GLU A 118 12.94 0.72 5.18
CA GLU A 118 12.17 1.62 6.05
C GLU A 118 10.84 2.05 5.40
N LEU A 119 10.86 2.34 4.10
CA LEU A 119 9.65 2.69 3.35
C LEU A 119 8.66 1.52 3.32
N ARG A 120 9.13 0.31 3.05
CA ARG A 120 8.33 -0.91 3.11
C ARG A 120 7.71 -1.10 4.49
N GLN A 121 8.49 -0.94 5.56
CA GLN A 121 8.00 -1.10 6.92
C GLN A 121 6.84 -0.14 7.21
N ARG A 122 7.02 1.14 6.90
CA ARG A 122 5.95 2.14 7.06
C ARG A 122 4.71 1.78 6.26
N TYR A 123 4.89 1.42 4.98
CA TYR A 123 3.76 1.04 4.13
C TYR A 123 2.98 -0.17 4.67
N VAL A 124 3.68 -1.19 5.20
CA VAL A 124 3.04 -2.36 5.83
C VAL A 124 2.34 -1.96 7.12
N THR A 125 2.95 -1.10 7.94
CA THR A 125 2.31 -0.58 9.16
C THR A 125 1.01 0.17 8.83
N ASP A 126 1.04 1.04 7.82
CA ASP A 126 -0.14 1.79 7.37
C ASP A 126 -1.22 0.87 6.78
N LEU A 127 -0.80 -0.19 6.07
CA LEU A 127 -1.72 -1.21 5.53
C LEU A 127 -2.44 -1.99 6.64
N LEU A 128 -1.77 -2.28 7.75
CA LEU A 128 -2.31 -3.04 8.88
C LEU A 128 -3.07 -2.15 9.89
N ALA A 129 -2.86 -0.85 9.89
CA ALA A 129 -3.44 0.07 10.86
C ALA A 129 -4.98 -0.03 10.99
N PRO A 130 -5.77 -0.11 9.89
CA PRO A 130 -7.22 -0.29 9.99
C PRO A 130 -7.62 -1.59 10.69
N PHE A 131 -6.90 -2.68 10.40
CA PHE A 131 -7.14 -3.98 11.06
C PHE A 131 -6.83 -3.94 12.54
N HIS A 132 -5.73 -3.29 12.95
CA HIS A 132 -5.40 -3.08 14.34
C HIS A 132 -6.50 -2.27 15.04
N ALA A 133 -7.01 -1.23 14.42
CA ALA A 133 -8.10 -0.42 14.96
C ALA A 133 -9.39 -1.25 15.14
N ALA A 134 -9.78 -2.01 14.11
CA ALA A 134 -10.97 -2.86 14.15
C ALA A 134 -10.84 -3.98 15.18
N VAL A 135 -9.66 -4.62 15.30
CA VAL A 135 -9.40 -5.65 16.33
C VAL A 135 -9.44 -5.06 17.73
N ARG A 136 -8.95 -3.84 17.95
CA ARG A 136 -9.13 -3.16 19.26
C ARG A 136 -10.60 -2.86 19.56
N ALA A 137 -11.36 -2.46 18.56
CA ALA A 137 -12.78 -2.16 18.72
C ALA A 137 -13.62 -3.37 19.12
N VAL A 138 -13.21 -4.61 18.75
CA VAL A 138 -13.86 -5.84 19.26
C VAL A 138 -13.44 -6.21 20.70
N GLY A 139 -12.67 -5.36 21.39
CA GLY A 139 -12.35 -5.50 22.81
C GLY A 139 -11.00 -6.16 23.11
N VAL A 140 -10.07 -6.21 22.16
CA VAL A 140 -8.70 -6.68 22.38
C VAL A 140 -7.82 -5.49 22.76
N GLU A 141 -7.28 -5.47 23.99
CA GLU A 141 -6.47 -4.37 24.51
C GLU A 141 -4.96 -4.64 24.42
N ASP A 142 -4.56 -5.91 24.45
CA ASP A 142 -3.15 -6.32 24.40
C ASP A 142 -2.58 -6.15 22.98
N ASP A 143 -1.55 -5.33 22.84
CA ASP A 143 -0.96 -4.99 21.54
C ASP A 143 -0.37 -6.20 20.80
N ALA A 144 0.25 -7.14 21.50
CA ALA A 144 0.79 -8.34 20.88
C ALA A 144 -0.32 -9.22 20.31
N ARG A 145 -1.43 -9.30 21.04
CA ARG A 145 -2.61 -10.04 20.60
C ARG A 145 -3.35 -9.35 19.45
N VAL A 146 -3.40 -8.01 19.44
CA VAL A 146 -3.92 -7.23 18.29
C VAL A 146 -3.11 -7.55 17.04
N GLU A 147 -1.79 -7.52 17.13
CA GLU A 147 -0.90 -7.85 16.04
C GLU A 147 -1.09 -9.29 15.56
N GLU A 148 -1.16 -10.26 16.47
CA GLU A 148 -1.38 -11.67 16.15
C GLU A 148 -2.68 -11.89 15.38
N ILE A 149 -3.80 -11.29 15.84
CA ILE A 149 -5.10 -11.41 15.19
C ILE A 149 -5.10 -10.74 13.82
N ALA A 150 -4.62 -9.51 13.73
CA ALA A 150 -4.54 -8.78 12.46
C ALA A 150 -3.68 -9.53 11.44
N SER A 151 -2.52 -10.02 11.86
CA SER A 151 -1.65 -10.86 11.03
C SER A 151 -2.32 -12.16 10.58
N ALA A 152 -3.03 -12.85 11.46
CA ALA A 152 -3.73 -14.08 11.11
C ALA A 152 -4.82 -13.86 10.04
N ILE A 153 -5.44 -12.68 10.02
CA ILE A 153 -6.45 -12.31 9.02
C ILE A 153 -5.80 -11.91 7.70
N VAL A 154 -4.79 -11.04 7.75
CA VAL A 154 -4.25 -10.37 6.56
C VAL A 154 -3.20 -11.22 5.83
N SER A 155 -2.34 -11.96 6.57
CA SER A 155 -1.22 -12.68 5.98
C SER A 155 -1.61 -13.69 4.89
N PRO A 156 -2.68 -14.50 5.04
CA PRO A 156 -3.08 -15.43 4.00
C PRO A 156 -3.43 -14.74 2.68
N LEU A 157 -4.06 -13.56 2.74
CA LEU A 157 -4.43 -12.78 1.55
C LEU A 157 -3.19 -12.21 0.85
N LEU A 158 -2.23 -11.72 1.64
CA LEU A 158 -0.96 -11.22 1.10
C LEU A 158 -0.12 -12.34 0.49
N VAL A 159 -0.06 -13.51 1.13
CA VAL A 159 0.64 -14.69 0.58
C VAL A 159 0.02 -15.11 -0.75
N ASP A 160 -1.31 -15.22 -0.83
CA ASP A 160 -2.00 -15.56 -2.06
C ASP A 160 -1.69 -14.54 -3.18
N ALA A 161 -1.78 -13.24 -2.89
CA ALA A 161 -1.57 -12.19 -3.88
C ALA A 161 -0.10 -11.97 -4.26
N LEU A 162 0.82 -12.07 -3.29
CA LEU A 162 2.24 -11.74 -3.53
C LEU A 162 3.08 -12.90 -4.04
N LEU A 163 2.78 -14.12 -3.58
CA LEU A 163 3.62 -15.29 -3.83
C LEU A 163 2.96 -16.34 -4.71
N LEU A 164 1.63 -16.44 -4.71
CA LEU A 164 0.90 -17.48 -5.41
C LEU A 164 0.11 -16.98 -6.63
N ASP A 165 0.16 -15.67 -6.90
CA ASP A 165 -0.60 -15.00 -7.97
C ASP A 165 -2.09 -15.38 -7.98
N ARG A 166 -2.66 -15.59 -6.78
CA ARG A 166 -4.07 -15.90 -6.61
C ARG A 166 -4.87 -14.62 -6.35
N ALA A 167 -6.03 -14.52 -6.98
CA ALA A 167 -6.96 -13.45 -6.67
C ALA A 167 -7.41 -13.53 -5.21
N ALA A 168 -7.53 -12.38 -4.54
CA ALA A 168 -8.06 -12.30 -3.20
C ALA A 168 -9.52 -12.79 -3.17
N ASP A 169 -9.78 -13.80 -2.35
CA ASP A 169 -11.09 -14.46 -2.19
C ASP A 169 -11.75 -13.95 -0.90
N ARG A 170 -12.85 -13.21 -1.05
CA ARG A 170 -13.60 -12.64 0.07
C ARG A 170 -14.13 -13.71 1.02
N GLU A 171 -14.64 -14.84 0.50
CA GLU A 171 -15.17 -15.89 1.35
C GLU A 171 -14.09 -16.50 2.24
N ARG A 172 -12.89 -16.72 1.67
CA ARG A 172 -11.71 -17.15 2.43
C ARG A 172 -11.28 -16.11 3.46
N ALA A 173 -11.33 -14.83 3.10
CA ALA A 173 -11.00 -13.73 3.99
C ALA A 173 -11.97 -13.63 5.18
N HIS A 174 -13.27 -13.75 4.92
CA HIS A 174 -14.29 -13.78 5.97
C HIS A 174 -14.15 -14.99 6.89
N ARG A 175 -13.79 -16.16 6.35
CA ARG A 175 -13.46 -17.33 7.18
C ARG A 175 -12.24 -17.08 8.05
N ALA A 176 -11.20 -16.41 7.55
CA ALA A 176 -10.02 -16.07 8.35
C ALA A 176 -10.37 -15.14 9.52
N VAL A 177 -11.27 -14.18 9.33
CA VAL A 177 -11.80 -13.33 10.41
C VAL A 177 -12.53 -14.19 11.47
N ALA A 178 -13.48 -15.03 11.06
CA ALA A 178 -14.25 -15.88 11.98
C ALA A 178 -13.33 -16.82 12.78
N ASP A 179 -12.36 -17.43 12.12
CA ASP A 179 -11.39 -18.34 12.75
C ASP A 179 -10.47 -17.61 13.73
N ALA A 180 -10.01 -16.41 13.38
CA ALA A 180 -9.17 -15.60 14.25
C ALA A 180 -9.94 -15.15 15.50
N LEU A 181 -11.15 -14.63 15.34
CA LEU A 181 -11.99 -14.23 16.47
C LEU A 181 -12.36 -15.42 17.39
N SER A 182 -12.70 -16.57 16.79
CA SER A 182 -13.02 -17.79 17.54
C SER A 182 -11.84 -18.31 18.36
N ARG A 183 -10.64 -18.36 17.77
CA ARG A 183 -9.42 -18.81 18.47
C ARG A 183 -9.07 -17.93 19.66
N HIS A 184 -9.38 -16.65 19.60
CA HIS A 184 -9.10 -15.70 20.66
C HIS A 184 -10.30 -15.53 21.63
N ALA A 185 -11.34 -16.38 21.52
CA ALA A 185 -12.55 -16.37 22.35
C ALA A 185 -13.29 -15.00 22.37
N ILE A 186 -13.19 -14.26 21.28
CA ILE A 186 -13.87 -12.97 21.09
C ILE A 186 -15.28 -13.28 20.58
N ARG A 187 -16.29 -13.01 21.40
CA ARG A 187 -17.70 -13.13 21.00
C ARG A 187 -18.20 -11.78 20.51
N ALA A 188 -18.87 -11.78 19.36
CA ALA A 188 -19.69 -10.63 18.96
C ALA A 188 -20.70 -10.35 20.09
N ARG A 189 -20.75 -9.11 20.58
CA ARG A 189 -21.75 -8.63 21.55
C ARG A 189 -22.92 -8.01 20.83
#